data_9bc9b46809f1e01a594edee7e35780b5
#
_entry.id   9bc9b46809f1e01a594edee7e35780b5
#
_cell.length_a   1.000
_cell.length_b   1.000
_cell.length_c   1.000
_cell.angle_alpha   90.00
_cell.angle_beta   90.00
_cell.angle_gamma   90.00
#
_symmetry.space_group_name_H-M   'P 1'
#
loop_
_entity.id
_entity.type
_entity.pdbx_description
1 polymer ?
#
loop_
_entity_poly.entity_id
_entity_poly.type
_entity_poly.pdbx_seq_one_letter_code
_entity_poly.pdbx_strand_id
1 'polypeptide(L)'
;MLVRYVVVSAMTALAAAPATSPPPSAATGRFAGEMEAFAAQDKAAPQPPCRIVFTGSSSIRFWTTLSQDMAPMPVINRGFGGAQISDVNAHFDQVVGRYHPRAVVFYAGENDLNAGEATDSVVEDFGRFMKLKTQKLGASTPVYYISLKPSRARERQIPDQNAVNAKIKAQMKGRKDFVYIDVVPQMMGADGHPKDLFVADGLHMNSAGYAIWTQAVRPVMQKEMKADRPACRSAASASAKP
;
A
#
# COMPACT_ATOMS: atom_id res chain seq x y z
N MET A 1 -84.32 34.82 -17.14
CA MET A 1 -83.05 35.46 -16.94
C MET A 1 -82.12 34.50 -16.16
N LEU A 2 -81.37 33.70 -16.89
CA LEU A 2 -80.49 32.66 -16.28
C LEU A 2 -79.08 33.25 -16.18
N VAL A 3 -78.54 33.39 -14.94
CA VAL A 3 -77.18 33.80 -14.67
C VAL A 3 -76.33 32.56 -14.61
N ARG A 4 -75.33 32.46 -15.53
CA ARG A 4 -74.33 31.37 -15.55
C ARG A 4 -73.12 31.82 -14.74
N TYR A 5 -72.80 31.07 -13.69
CA TYR A 5 -71.53 31.22 -12.95
C TYR A 5 -70.47 30.42 -13.67
N VAL A 6 -69.37 31.13 -14.05
CA VAL A 6 -68.17 30.52 -14.56
C VAL A 6 -67.25 30.28 -13.36
N VAL A 7 -66.96 29.00 -13.07
CA VAL A 7 -65.98 28.67 -12.03
C VAL A 7 -64.63 28.56 -12.73
N VAL A 8 -63.72 29.47 -12.40
CA VAL A 8 -62.33 29.41 -12.86
C VAL A 8 -61.54 28.62 -11.82
N SER A 9 -61.15 27.38 -12.16
CA SER A 9 -60.21 26.59 -11.34
C SER A 9 -58.79 27.02 -11.62
N ALA A 10 -58.15 27.62 -10.60
CA ALA A 10 -56.73 27.91 -10.64
C ALA A 10 -55.93 26.62 -10.31
N MET A 11 -55.24 26.09 -11.30
CA MET A 11 -54.25 25.04 -11.10
C MET A 11 -52.95 25.66 -10.59
N THR A 12 -52.65 25.48 -9.31
CA THR A 12 -51.33 25.77 -8.74
C THR A 12 -50.35 24.70 -9.12
N ALA A 13 -49.40 24.99 -10.02
CA ALA A 13 -48.27 24.11 -10.34
C ALA A 13 -47.27 24.08 -9.15
N LEU A 14 -47.18 22.97 -8.50
CA LEU A 14 -46.16 22.69 -7.47
C LEU A 14 -44.80 22.51 -8.16
N ALA A 15 -43.93 23.50 -8.08
CA ALA A 15 -42.57 23.36 -8.59
C ALA A 15 -41.79 22.36 -7.71
N ALA A 16 -41.35 21.26 -8.29
CA ALA A 16 -40.49 20.30 -7.65
C ALA A 16 -39.10 20.94 -7.42
N ALA A 17 -38.65 20.99 -6.15
CA ALA A 17 -37.31 21.42 -5.80
C ALA A 17 -36.26 20.46 -6.40
N PRO A 18 -35.10 20.95 -6.88
CA PRO A 18 -34.07 20.09 -7.38
C PRO A 18 -33.57 19.17 -6.26
N ALA A 19 -33.53 17.87 -6.52
CA ALA A 19 -32.97 16.87 -5.60
C ALA A 19 -31.48 17.18 -5.42
N THR A 20 -31.11 17.64 -4.25
CA THR A 20 -29.70 17.77 -3.84
C THR A 20 -29.15 16.36 -3.71
N SER A 21 -28.16 16.02 -4.54
CA SER A 21 -27.41 14.77 -4.41
C SER A 21 -26.88 14.67 -2.97
N PRO A 22 -27.00 13.49 -2.31
CA PRO A 22 -26.44 13.33 -0.98
C PRO A 22 -24.93 13.58 -1.04
N PRO A 23 -24.34 14.21 0.01
CA PRO A 23 -22.89 14.36 0.07
C PRO A 23 -22.23 12.99 -0.02
N PRO A 24 -21.03 12.86 -0.64
CA PRO A 24 -20.32 11.60 -0.71
C PRO A 24 -20.20 11.03 0.71
N SER A 25 -20.61 9.78 0.88
CA SER A 25 -20.50 9.05 2.14
C SER A 25 -19.08 9.18 2.65
N ALA A 26 -18.87 9.83 3.80
CA ALA A 26 -17.59 9.83 4.48
C ALA A 26 -17.20 8.38 4.69
N ALA A 27 -16.00 7.98 4.23
CA ALA A 27 -15.52 6.63 4.35
C ALA A 27 -15.48 6.26 5.84
N THR A 28 -16.45 5.46 6.28
CA THR A 28 -16.53 4.97 7.66
C THR A 28 -15.70 3.71 7.75
N GLY A 29 -14.48 3.79 8.27
CA GLY A 29 -13.60 2.64 8.45
C GLY A 29 -12.33 2.99 9.21
N ARG A 30 -11.67 1.97 9.77
CA ARG A 30 -10.45 2.11 10.60
C ARG A 30 -9.36 2.99 9.95
N PHE A 31 -9.27 3.00 8.61
CA PHE A 31 -8.24 3.72 7.86
C PHE A 31 -8.79 4.83 6.96
N ALA A 32 -10.03 5.28 7.19
CA ALA A 32 -10.67 6.32 6.39
C ALA A 32 -9.81 7.59 6.31
N GLY A 33 -9.28 8.04 7.45
CA GLY A 33 -8.44 9.24 7.51
C GLY A 33 -7.14 9.12 6.71
N GLU A 34 -6.48 7.96 6.73
CA GLU A 34 -5.28 7.71 5.92
C GLU A 34 -5.62 7.70 4.42
N MET A 35 -6.71 7.08 4.03
CA MET A 35 -7.15 7.03 2.63
C MET A 35 -7.56 8.42 2.12
N GLU A 36 -8.23 9.22 2.93
CA GLU A 36 -8.54 10.62 2.63
C GLU A 36 -7.27 11.47 2.51
N ALA A 37 -6.30 11.27 3.42
CA ALA A 37 -5.01 11.96 3.35
C ALA A 37 -4.23 11.61 2.07
N PHE A 38 -4.23 10.34 1.63
CA PHE A 38 -3.64 9.94 0.36
C PHE A 38 -4.36 10.58 -0.83
N ALA A 39 -5.68 10.62 -0.83
CA ALA A 39 -6.45 11.27 -1.88
C ALA A 39 -6.18 12.79 -1.94
N ALA A 40 -6.06 13.46 -0.79
CA ALA A 40 -5.71 14.87 -0.71
C ALA A 40 -4.28 15.14 -1.23
N GLN A 41 -3.30 14.30 -0.88
CA GLN A 41 -1.94 14.38 -1.39
C GLN A 41 -1.91 14.21 -2.92
N ASP A 42 -2.64 13.23 -3.46
CA ASP A 42 -2.71 12.98 -4.90
C ASP A 42 -3.40 14.14 -5.65
N LYS A 43 -4.39 14.77 -5.03
CA LYS A 43 -5.04 15.97 -5.59
C LYS A 43 -4.10 17.16 -5.63
N ALA A 44 -3.31 17.35 -4.56
CA ALA A 44 -2.34 18.45 -4.46
C ALA A 44 -1.12 18.26 -5.38
N ALA A 45 -0.67 17.00 -5.51
CA ALA A 45 0.48 16.62 -6.33
C ALA A 45 0.17 15.30 -7.06
N PRO A 46 -0.47 15.35 -8.23
CA PRO A 46 -0.84 14.16 -9.00
C PRO A 46 0.38 13.26 -9.26
N GLN A 47 0.19 11.97 -9.01
CA GLN A 47 1.26 10.99 -9.14
C GLN A 47 1.24 10.39 -10.55
N PRO A 48 2.27 10.64 -11.39
CA PRO A 48 2.37 10.01 -12.69
C PRO A 48 2.40 8.48 -12.55
N PRO A 49 1.88 7.73 -13.54
CA PRO A 49 2.00 6.28 -13.56
C PRO A 49 3.46 5.84 -13.59
N CYS A 50 3.70 4.56 -13.32
CA CYS A 50 5.03 3.94 -13.40
C CYS A 50 6.04 4.40 -12.35
N ARG A 51 5.57 4.95 -11.24
CA ARG A 51 6.38 5.05 -10.02
C ARG A 51 6.51 3.70 -9.35
N ILE A 52 7.46 3.56 -8.45
CA ILE A 52 7.56 2.43 -7.53
C ILE A 52 6.69 2.77 -6.31
N VAL A 53 5.66 1.97 -6.06
CA VAL A 53 4.79 2.16 -4.89
C VAL A 53 5.32 1.33 -3.73
N PHE A 54 5.58 1.98 -2.60
CA PHE A 54 5.87 1.34 -1.32
C PHE A 54 4.57 1.34 -0.50
N THR A 55 4.08 0.14 -0.15
CA THR A 55 2.82 -0.03 0.59
C THR A 55 2.95 -1.05 1.71
N GLY A 56 2.02 -1.02 2.63
CA GLY A 56 1.96 -1.90 3.80
C GLY A 56 1.76 -1.13 5.10
N SER A 57 2.40 -1.59 6.16
CA SER A 57 2.18 -1.11 7.52
C SER A 57 2.96 0.17 7.90
N SER A 58 2.95 0.47 9.20
CA SER A 58 3.62 1.64 9.78
C SER A 58 5.12 1.72 9.47
N SER A 59 5.81 0.60 9.28
CA SER A 59 7.23 0.62 8.90
C SER A 59 7.46 1.25 7.52
N ILE A 60 6.50 1.14 6.58
CA ILE A 60 6.54 1.91 5.34
C ILE A 60 6.12 3.36 5.61
N ARG A 61 5.00 3.58 6.34
CA ARG A 61 4.49 4.93 6.65
C ARG A 61 5.57 5.83 7.25
N PHE A 62 6.33 5.31 8.22
CA PHE A 62 7.36 6.06 8.93
C PHE A 62 8.72 6.12 8.23
N TRP A 63 8.87 5.54 7.04
CA TRP A 63 10.03 5.77 6.21
C TRP A 63 9.97 7.16 5.56
N THR A 64 10.13 8.19 6.38
CA THR A 64 9.96 9.60 5.96
C THR A 64 11.03 10.06 4.97
N THR A 65 12.21 9.42 4.99
CA THR A 65 13.32 9.68 4.07
C THR A 65 13.26 8.85 2.79
N LEU A 66 12.19 8.05 2.57
CA LEU A 66 12.08 7.10 1.45
C LEU A 66 12.44 7.73 0.09
N SER A 67 11.94 8.92 -0.19
CA SER A 67 12.19 9.60 -1.46
C SER A 67 13.67 9.96 -1.65
N GLN A 68 14.34 10.37 -0.58
CA GLN A 68 15.77 10.69 -0.56
C GLN A 68 16.60 9.41 -0.65
N ASP A 69 16.25 8.39 0.14
CA ASP A 69 16.95 7.11 0.19
C ASP A 69 16.89 6.35 -1.15
N MET A 70 15.82 6.53 -1.90
CA MET A 70 15.63 5.88 -3.21
C MET A 70 16.02 6.78 -4.39
N ALA A 71 16.40 8.04 -4.17
CA ALA A 71 16.74 8.96 -5.27
C ALA A 71 17.83 8.36 -6.20
N PRO A 72 17.75 8.56 -7.53
CA PRO A 72 16.77 9.36 -8.28
C PRO A 72 15.50 8.59 -8.71
N MET A 73 15.23 7.41 -8.14
CA MET A 73 14.09 6.59 -8.53
C MET A 73 12.76 7.23 -8.09
N PRO A 74 11.75 7.28 -8.97
CA PRO A 74 10.46 7.86 -8.63
C PRO A 74 9.66 6.90 -7.73
N VAL A 75 9.55 7.22 -6.44
CA VAL A 75 8.84 6.40 -5.46
C VAL A 75 7.63 7.12 -4.88
N ILE A 76 6.65 6.35 -4.37
CA ILE A 76 5.49 6.83 -3.62
C ILE A 76 5.40 6.01 -2.33
N ASN A 77 5.23 6.70 -1.18
CA ASN A 77 4.89 6.03 0.09
C ASN A 77 3.37 5.97 0.27
N ARG A 78 2.83 4.77 0.39
CA ARG A 78 1.42 4.45 0.68
C ARG A 78 1.31 3.42 1.81
N GLY A 79 2.20 3.53 2.78
CA GLY A 79 2.11 2.81 4.05
C GLY A 79 1.13 3.48 5.01
N PHE A 80 0.40 2.70 5.81
CA PHE A 80 -0.53 3.21 6.81
C PHE A 80 -0.44 2.46 8.13
N GLY A 81 -0.70 3.18 9.23
CA GLY A 81 -0.35 2.74 10.58
C GLY A 81 -1.14 1.53 11.05
N GLY A 82 -0.45 0.48 11.52
CA GLY A 82 -1.10 -0.70 12.08
C GLY A 82 -1.78 -1.62 11.06
N ALA A 83 -1.56 -1.40 9.76
CA ALA A 83 -2.18 -2.20 8.72
C ALA A 83 -1.75 -3.67 8.80
N GLN A 84 -2.73 -4.56 8.68
CA GLN A 84 -2.58 -5.97 8.38
C GLN A 84 -2.55 -6.16 6.86
N ILE A 85 -2.20 -7.36 6.38
CA ILE A 85 -2.21 -7.65 4.93
C ILE A 85 -3.63 -7.57 4.38
N SER A 86 -4.63 -8.03 5.15
CA SER A 86 -6.05 -7.94 4.81
C SER A 86 -6.52 -6.48 4.61
N ASP A 87 -6.01 -5.54 5.41
CA ASP A 87 -6.30 -4.11 5.26
C ASP A 87 -5.73 -3.55 3.95
N VAL A 88 -4.48 -3.95 3.61
CA VAL A 88 -3.87 -3.56 2.32
C VAL A 88 -4.67 -4.13 1.14
N ASN A 89 -5.18 -5.36 1.26
CA ASN A 89 -6.03 -5.99 0.26
C ASN A 89 -7.35 -5.23 0.09
N ALA A 90 -8.00 -4.84 1.19
CA ALA A 90 -9.26 -4.08 1.17
C ALA A 90 -9.10 -2.70 0.53
N HIS A 91 -7.96 -2.05 0.72
CA HIS A 91 -7.64 -0.72 0.18
C HIS A 91 -6.75 -0.76 -1.07
N PHE A 92 -6.62 -1.92 -1.73
CA PHE A 92 -5.68 -2.15 -2.83
C PHE A 92 -5.73 -1.06 -3.91
N ASP A 93 -6.93 -0.69 -4.38
CA ASP A 93 -7.08 0.32 -5.44
C ASP A 93 -6.63 1.72 -4.97
N GLN A 94 -6.78 2.03 -3.68
CA GLN A 94 -6.41 3.32 -3.11
C GLN A 94 -4.90 3.45 -2.86
N VAL A 95 -4.23 2.35 -2.47
CA VAL A 95 -2.82 2.38 -2.07
C VAL A 95 -1.86 1.79 -3.13
N VAL A 96 -2.38 1.07 -4.14
CA VAL A 96 -1.58 0.45 -5.20
C VAL A 96 -2.20 0.65 -6.58
N GLY A 97 -3.44 0.20 -6.79
CA GLY A 97 -4.04 -0.01 -8.11
C GLY A 97 -4.10 1.26 -8.95
N ARG A 98 -4.59 2.36 -8.38
CA ARG A 98 -4.76 3.67 -9.06
C ARG A 98 -3.46 4.26 -9.63
N TYR A 99 -2.31 3.88 -9.10
CA TYR A 99 -1.02 4.43 -9.51
C TYR A 99 -0.42 3.74 -10.75
N HIS A 100 -1.00 2.63 -11.19
CA HIS A 100 -0.43 1.81 -12.27
C HIS A 100 1.09 1.69 -12.14
N PRO A 101 1.58 1.13 -11.03
CA PRO A 101 2.99 1.20 -10.66
C PRO A 101 3.86 0.37 -11.57
N ARG A 102 5.11 0.79 -11.74
CA ARG A 102 6.18 -0.01 -12.34
C ARG A 102 6.47 -1.27 -11.52
N ALA A 103 6.44 -1.12 -10.21
CA ALA A 103 6.71 -2.15 -9.23
C ALA A 103 6.05 -1.81 -7.90
N VAL A 104 5.79 -2.80 -7.08
CA VAL A 104 5.28 -2.65 -5.70
C VAL A 104 6.33 -3.18 -4.73
N VAL A 105 6.73 -2.36 -3.75
CA VAL A 105 7.48 -2.80 -2.57
C VAL A 105 6.49 -2.96 -1.43
N PHE A 106 6.43 -4.16 -0.85
CA PHE A 106 5.41 -4.56 0.10
C PHE A 106 6.02 -4.94 1.45
N TYR A 107 5.45 -4.39 2.53
CA TYR A 107 5.78 -4.77 3.89
C TYR A 107 4.55 -4.75 4.80
N ALA A 108 4.02 -5.89 5.17
CA ALA A 108 2.99 -6.11 6.20
C ALA A 108 2.99 -7.59 6.62
N GLY A 109 2.34 -7.91 7.75
CA GLY A 109 2.22 -9.27 8.31
C GLY A 109 2.59 -9.34 9.79
N GLU A 110 3.41 -8.41 10.29
CA GLU A 110 3.77 -8.40 11.72
C GLU A 110 2.61 -7.94 12.62
N ASN A 111 1.68 -7.14 12.09
CA ASN A 111 0.49 -6.72 12.82
C ASN A 111 -0.57 -7.83 12.86
N ASP A 112 -0.63 -8.63 11.82
CA ASP A 112 -1.47 -9.81 11.69
C ASP A 112 -1.10 -10.80 12.81
N LEU A 113 0.19 -11.15 12.92
CA LEU A 113 0.70 -11.99 14.02
C LEU A 113 0.45 -11.37 15.40
N ASN A 114 0.60 -10.06 15.53
CA ASN A 114 0.34 -9.36 16.80
C ASN A 114 -1.15 -9.32 17.15
N ALA A 115 -2.04 -9.42 16.19
CA ALA A 115 -3.47 -9.57 16.38
C ALA A 115 -3.87 -11.02 16.72
N GLY A 116 -2.92 -11.96 16.72
CA GLY A 116 -3.14 -13.38 17.03
C GLY A 116 -3.48 -14.23 15.82
N GLU A 117 -3.26 -13.75 14.59
CA GLU A 117 -3.48 -14.55 13.40
C GLU A 117 -2.44 -15.67 13.28
N ALA A 118 -2.90 -16.83 12.81
CA ALA A 118 -2.02 -17.95 12.51
C ALA A 118 -1.08 -17.63 11.34
N THR A 119 0.13 -18.16 11.34
CA THR A 119 1.12 -17.96 10.26
C THR A 119 0.58 -18.30 8.88
N ASP A 120 -0.27 -19.35 8.77
CA ASP A 120 -0.87 -19.74 7.49
C ASP A 120 -1.88 -18.72 6.99
N SER A 121 -2.69 -18.12 7.87
CA SER A 121 -3.62 -17.04 7.50
C SER A 121 -2.89 -15.83 6.93
N VAL A 122 -1.78 -15.43 7.55
CA VAL A 122 -0.92 -14.33 7.07
C VAL A 122 -0.37 -14.63 5.67
N VAL A 123 0.06 -15.87 5.43
CA VAL A 123 0.58 -16.32 4.12
C VAL A 123 -0.54 -16.35 3.06
N GLU A 124 -1.74 -16.80 3.44
CA GLU A 124 -2.91 -16.78 2.55
C GLU A 124 -3.31 -15.36 2.18
N ASP A 125 -3.28 -14.42 3.12
CA ASP A 125 -3.57 -13.01 2.85
C ASP A 125 -2.58 -12.40 1.88
N PHE A 126 -1.30 -12.72 1.99
CA PHE A 126 -0.32 -12.32 0.99
C PHE A 126 -0.58 -12.99 -0.37
N GLY A 127 -1.01 -14.24 -0.39
CA GLY A 127 -1.49 -14.92 -1.60
C GLY A 127 -2.67 -14.19 -2.26
N ARG A 128 -3.61 -13.66 -1.45
CA ARG A 128 -4.72 -12.81 -1.92
C ARG A 128 -4.23 -11.49 -2.52
N PHE A 129 -3.25 -10.85 -1.86
CA PHE A 129 -2.59 -9.66 -2.41
C PHE A 129 -2.00 -9.91 -3.81
N MET A 130 -1.26 -11.01 -3.98
CA MET A 130 -0.66 -11.38 -5.26
C MET A 130 -1.71 -11.67 -6.35
N LYS A 131 -2.88 -12.22 -5.99
CA LYS A 131 -4.02 -12.41 -6.91
C LYS A 131 -4.60 -11.06 -7.33
N LEU A 132 -4.90 -10.17 -6.37
CA LEU A 132 -5.39 -8.81 -6.64
C LEU A 132 -4.42 -8.04 -7.55
N LYS A 133 -3.13 -8.09 -7.26
CA LYS A 133 -2.09 -7.48 -8.09
C LYS A 133 -2.18 -8.00 -9.53
N THR A 134 -2.30 -9.30 -9.70
CA THR A 134 -2.36 -9.90 -11.05
C THR A 134 -3.64 -9.50 -11.79
N GLN A 135 -4.78 -9.46 -11.11
CA GLN A 135 -6.07 -9.08 -11.68
C GLN A 135 -6.12 -7.60 -12.09
N LYS A 136 -5.54 -6.72 -11.28
CA LYS A 136 -5.64 -5.26 -11.45
C LYS A 136 -4.51 -4.66 -12.28
N LEU A 137 -3.30 -5.22 -12.19
CA LEU A 137 -2.08 -4.66 -12.78
C LEU A 137 -1.39 -5.60 -13.78
N GLY A 138 -1.91 -6.82 -13.93
CA GLY A 138 -1.30 -7.85 -14.78
C GLY A 138 -0.17 -8.62 -14.11
N ALA A 139 0.26 -9.69 -14.77
CA ALA A 139 1.32 -10.57 -14.27
C ALA A 139 2.72 -9.94 -14.34
N SER A 140 2.91 -8.93 -15.21
CA SER A 140 4.23 -8.32 -15.45
C SER A 140 4.67 -7.31 -14.37
N THR A 141 3.75 -6.79 -13.55
CA THR A 141 4.09 -5.88 -12.45
C THR A 141 4.69 -6.66 -11.29
N PRO A 142 5.97 -6.49 -10.95
CA PRO A 142 6.62 -7.24 -9.90
C PRO A 142 6.27 -6.71 -8.50
N VAL A 143 6.27 -7.64 -7.54
CA VAL A 143 6.17 -7.36 -6.11
C VAL A 143 7.49 -7.72 -5.43
N TYR A 144 8.03 -6.77 -4.69
CA TYR A 144 9.23 -6.88 -3.88
C TYR A 144 8.79 -6.95 -2.41
N TYR A 145 8.83 -8.15 -1.84
CA TYR A 145 8.43 -8.38 -0.47
C TYR A 145 9.63 -8.20 0.46
N ILE A 146 9.54 -7.24 1.37
CA ILE A 146 10.52 -7.11 2.45
C ILE A 146 10.12 -8.10 3.54
N SER A 147 11.06 -8.93 3.98
CA SER A 147 10.84 -9.92 5.05
C SER A 147 10.33 -9.23 6.33
N LEU A 148 9.45 -9.90 7.08
CA LEU A 148 9.05 -9.44 8.41
C LEU A 148 10.30 -9.29 9.26
N LYS A 149 10.50 -8.08 9.77
CA LYS A 149 11.69 -7.70 10.54
C LYS A 149 11.57 -8.12 12.00
N PRO A 150 12.66 -8.53 12.64
CA PRO A 150 12.68 -8.65 14.08
C PRO A 150 12.53 -7.27 14.74
N SER A 151 11.96 -7.22 15.95
CA SER A 151 11.92 -5.99 16.76
C SER A 151 11.89 -6.34 18.24
N ARG A 152 12.39 -5.43 19.10
CA ARG A 152 12.43 -5.65 20.55
C ARG A 152 11.04 -5.81 21.14
N ALA A 153 10.09 -4.97 20.71
CA ALA A 153 8.71 -5.03 21.20
C ALA A 153 7.97 -6.32 20.83
N ARG A 154 8.44 -7.02 19.78
CA ARG A 154 7.83 -8.25 19.27
C ARG A 154 8.82 -9.41 19.20
N GLU A 155 9.79 -9.42 20.08
CA GLU A 155 10.85 -10.45 20.07
C GLU A 155 10.29 -11.87 20.22
N ARG A 156 9.23 -12.03 21.03
CA ARG A 156 8.53 -13.32 21.19
C ARG A 156 7.86 -13.82 19.90
N GLN A 157 7.61 -12.95 18.93
CA GLN A 157 7.00 -13.29 17.65
C GLN A 157 8.04 -13.64 16.56
N ILE A 158 9.33 -13.52 16.84
CA ILE A 158 10.39 -13.79 15.85
C ILE A 158 10.27 -15.20 15.24
N PRO A 159 9.98 -16.28 15.99
CA PRO A 159 9.77 -17.60 15.39
C PRO A 159 8.63 -17.61 14.37
N ASP A 160 7.49 -16.98 14.67
CA ASP A 160 6.33 -16.91 13.77
C ASP A 160 6.62 -16.01 12.56
N GLN A 161 7.32 -14.88 12.76
CA GLN A 161 7.77 -14.01 11.67
C GLN A 161 8.69 -14.77 10.72
N ASN A 162 9.62 -15.55 11.23
CA ASN A 162 10.51 -16.38 10.43
C ASN A 162 9.74 -17.48 9.69
N ALA A 163 8.73 -18.08 10.32
CA ALA A 163 7.86 -19.08 9.68
C ALA A 163 7.06 -18.46 8.53
N VAL A 164 6.45 -17.28 8.71
CA VAL A 164 5.77 -16.54 7.64
C VAL A 164 6.73 -16.20 6.51
N ASN A 165 7.91 -15.68 6.83
CA ASN A 165 8.95 -15.34 5.85
C ASN A 165 9.35 -16.55 5.00
N ALA A 166 9.59 -17.70 5.64
CA ALA A 166 9.94 -18.95 4.95
C ALA A 166 8.80 -19.45 4.07
N LYS A 167 7.56 -19.46 4.59
CA LYS A 167 6.37 -19.91 3.85
C LYS A 167 6.09 -19.02 2.63
N ILE A 168 6.13 -17.70 2.74
CA ILE A 168 5.97 -16.75 1.62
C ILE A 168 7.06 -17.00 0.59
N LYS A 169 8.32 -17.09 0.99
CA LYS A 169 9.45 -17.38 0.09
C LYS A 169 9.26 -18.69 -0.66
N ALA A 170 8.78 -19.74 0.02
CA ALA A 170 8.51 -21.04 -0.58
C ALA A 170 7.31 -21.00 -1.53
N GLN A 171 6.19 -20.40 -1.12
CA GLN A 171 4.97 -20.28 -1.92
C GLN A 171 5.19 -19.49 -3.22
N MET A 172 6.06 -18.49 -3.18
CA MET A 172 6.36 -17.62 -4.34
C MET A 172 7.54 -18.12 -5.19
N LYS A 173 8.12 -19.27 -4.86
CA LYS A 173 9.25 -19.85 -5.60
C LYS A 173 8.90 -20.03 -7.08
N GLY A 174 9.80 -19.58 -7.95
CA GLY A 174 9.64 -19.71 -9.42
C GLY A 174 8.78 -18.65 -10.07
N ARG A 175 8.11 -17.77 -9.31
CA ARG A 175 7.37 -16.63 -9.88
C ARG A 175 8.34 -15.58 -10.41
N LYS A 176 8.12 -15.15 -11.65
CA LYS A 176 8.93 -14.08 -12.28
C LYS A 176 8.54 -12.67 -11.82
N ASP A 177 7.37 -12.53 -11.20
CA ASP A 177 6.80 -11.28 -10.69
C ASP A 177 6.93 -11.14 -9.16
N PHE A 178 7.84 -11.89 -8.55
CA PHE A 178 8.09 -11.84 -7.11
C PHE A 178 9.59 -11.84 -6.79
N VAL A 179 9.99 -10.94 -5.90
CA VAL A 179 11.35 -10.86 -5.37
C VAL A 179 11.28 -10.75 -3.84
N TYR A 180 12.00 -11.61 -3.15
CA TYR A 180 12.13 -11.58 -1.70
C TYR A 180 13.37 -10.77 -1.30
N ILE A 181 13.18 -9.77 -0.44
CA ILE A 181 14.26 -8.94 0.12
C ILE A 181 14.40 -9.29 1.59
N ASP A 182 15.50 -9.93 1.95
CA ASP A 182 15.78 -10.36 3.32
C ASP A 182 16.50 -9.26 4.10
N VAL A 183 15.85 -8.74 5.12
CA VAL A 183 16.43 -7.74 6.03
C VAL A 183 16.78 -8.33 7.41
N VAL A 184 16.32 -9.56 7.69
CA VAL A 184 16.47 -10.18 9.02
C VAL A 184 17.94 -10.31 9.43
N PRO A 185 18.86 -10.86 8.60
CA PRO A 185 20.23 -11.07 9.04
C PRO A 185 20.96 -9.79 9.47
N GLN A 186 20.68 -8.67 8.80
CA GLN A 186 21.32 -7.39 9.12
C GLN A 186 20.72 -6.73 10.37
N MET A 187 19.50 -7.11 10.75
CA MET A 187 18.79 -6.53 11.90
C MET A 187 19.00 -7.34 13.19
N MET A 188 19.53 -8.57 13.11
CA MET A 188 19.86 -9.41 14.27
C MET A 188 21.29 -9.17 14.73
N GLY A 189 21.49 -9.14 16.05
CA GLY A 189 22.81 -9.14 16.68
C GLY A 189 23.43 -10.53 16.74
N ALA A 190 24.73 -10.59 17.01
CA ALA A 190 25.45 -11.85 17.21
C ALA A 190 25.00 -12.60 18.48
N ASP A 191 24.36 -11.90 19.40
CA ASP A 191 23.75 -12.41 20.63
C ASP A 191 22.39 -13.05 20.42
N GLY A 192 21.88 -13.04 19.19
CA GLY A 192 20.56 -13.59 18.84
C GLY A 192 19.38 -12.67 19.11
N HIS A 193 19.64 -11.41 19.54
CA HIS A 193 18.61 -10.40 19.81
C HIS A 193 18.56 -9.35 18.69
N PRO A 194 17.42 -8.65 18.51
CA PRO A 194 17.35 -7.51 17.59
C PRO A 194 18.32 -6.41 18.00
N LYS A 195 19.10 -5.90 17.04
CA LYS A 195 20.00 -4.76 17.25
C LYS A 195 19.26 -3.51 17.72
N ASP A 196 19.98 -2.50 18.18
CA ASP A 196 19.42 -1.20 18.59
C ASP A 196 19.08 -0.32 17.38
N LEU A 197 18.02 -0.69 16.67
CA LEU A 197 17.57 -0.10 15.41
C LEU A 197 16.20 0.57 15.50
N PHE A 198 15.68 0.75 16.73
CA PHE A 198 14.31 1.17 16.99
C PHE A 198 14.25 2.45 17.81
N VAL A 199 13.16 3.19 17.67
CA VAL A 199 12.85 4.28 18.59
C VAL A 199 12.38 3.72 19.94
N ALA A 200 12.00 4.59 20.88
CA ALA A 200 11.68 4.22 22.26
C ALA A 200 10.60 3.11 22.40
N ASP A 201 9.71 2.96 21.41
CA ASP A 201 8.68 1.91 21.43
C ASP A 201 9.21 0.50 21.14
N GLY A 202 10.48 0.38 20.74
CA GLY A 202 11.11 -0.89 20.41
C GLY A 202 10.56 -1.59 19.15
N LEU A 203 9.67 -0.94 18.39
CA LEU A 203 8.98 -1.49 17.22
C LEU A 203 9.32 -0.74 15.94
N HIS A 204 9.13 0.58 15.95
CA HIS A 204 9.38 1.43 14.79
C HIS A 204 10.86 1.77 14.67
N MET A 205 11.37 1.67 13.44
CA MET A 205 12.80 1.87 13.20
C MET A 205 13.23 3.32 13.39
N ASN A 206 14.44 3.49 13.93
CA ASN A 206 15.19 4.74 13.89
C ASN A 206 15.93 4.88 12.54
N SER A 207 16.74 5.93 12.38
CA SER A 207 17.51 6.17 11.16
C SER A 207 18.47 5.03 10.79
N ALA A 208 19.08 4.38 11.79
CA ALA A 208 19.97 3.24 11.56
C ALA A 208 19.22 2.02 11.01
N GLY A 209 17.98 1.77 11.49
CA GLY A 209 17.12 0.73 10.96
C GLY A 209 16.74 0.98 9.50
N TYR A 210 16.34 2.21 9.16
CA TYR A 210 16.04 2.57 7.77
C TYR A 210 17.29 2.57 6.88
N ALA A 211 18.48 2.84 7.40
CA ALA A 211 19.71 2.69 6.63
C ALA A 211 19.95 1.24 6.19
N ILE A 212 19.68 0.26 7.07
CA ILE A 212 19.73 -1.17 6.71
C ILE A 212 18.71 -1.49 5.60
N TRP A 213 17.47 -1.01 5.73
CA TRP A 213 16.46 -1.21 4.70
C TRP A 213 16.86 -0.57 3.37
N THR A 214 17.43 0.64 3.42
CA THR A 214 17.94 1.32 2.23
C THR A 214 19.01 0.48 1.54
N GLN A 215 19.99 -0.06 2.29
CA GLN A 215 21.05 -0.91 1.76
C GLN A 215 20.49 -2.19 1.10
N ALA A 216 19.45 -2.78 1.67
CA ALA A 216 18.84 -3.98 1.11
C ALA A 216 17.94 -3.69 -0.11
N VAL A 217 17.14 -2.63 -0.07
CA VAL A 217 16.08 -2.35 -1.05
C VAL A 217 16.61 -1.59 -2.26
N ARG A 218 17.43 -0.55 -2.04
CA ARG A 218 17.88 0.34 -3.13
C ARG A 218 18.57 -0.36 -4.30
N PRO A 219 19.53 -1.30 -4.10
CA PRO A 219 20.18 -1.99 -5.23
C PRO A 219 19.19 -2.80 -6.07
N VAL A 220 18.19 -3.40 -5.40
CA VAL A 220 17.16 -4.19 -6.06
C VAL A 220 16.25 -3.29 -6.90
N MET A 221 15.88 -2.11 -6.38
CA MET A 221 15.10 -1.11 -7.10
C MET A 221 15.88 -0.49 -8.27
N GLN A 222 17.18 -0.25 -8.11
CA GLN A 222 18.04 0.20 -9.20
C GLN A 222 18.09 -0.81 -10.35
N LYS A 223 18.12 -2.12 -10.04
CA LYS A 223 18.02 -3.19 -11.04
C LYS A 223 16.64 -3.17 -11.71
N GLU A 224 15.56 -2.98 -10.95
CA GLU A 224 14.21 -2.87 -11.49
C GLU A 224 14.08 -1.69 -12.46
N MET A 225 14.68 -0.54 -12.15
CA MET A 225 14.64 0.63 -13.04
C MET A 225 15.28 0.38 -14.42
N LYS A 226 16.21 -0.55 -14.51
CA LYS A 226 16.85 -0.96 -15.78
C LYS A 226 16.03 -2.02 -16.53
N ALA A 227 15.07 -2.68 -15.89
CA ALA A 227 14.22 -3.68 -16.52
C ALA A 227 13.28 -3.05 -17.56
N ASP A 228 13.05 -3.73 -18.66
CA ASP A 228 12.06 -3.29 -19.63
C ASP A 228 10.63 -3.53 -19.09
N ARG A 229 9.83 -2.47 -19.04
CA ARG A 229 8.42 -2.50 -18.63
C ARG A 229 7.55 -1.88 -19.72
N PRO A 230 7.01 -2.67 -20.66
CA PRO A 230 6.23 -2.16 -21.80
C PRO A 230 5.08 -1.24 -21.39
N ALA A 231 4.37 -1.56 -20.31
CA ALA A 231 3.29 -0.72 -19.77
C ALA A 231 3.76 0.69 -19.39
N CYS A 232 5.02 0.83 -18.95
CA CYS A 232 5.59 2.14 -18.60
C CYS A 232 6.11 2.92 -19.81
N ARG A 233 6.44 2.25 -20.90
CA ARG A 233 6.83 2.94 -22.15
C ARG A 233 5.63 3.64 -22.80
N SER A 234 4.48 2.97 -22.83
CA SER A 234 3.24 3.56 -23.37
C SER A 234 2.72 4.75 -22.56
N ALA A 235 2.86 4.71 -21.22
CA ALA A 235 2.49 5.83 -20.36
C ALA A 235 3.39 7.07 -20.57
N ALA A 236 4.69 6.88 -20.74
CA ALA A 236 5.63 7.97 -21.03
C ALA A 236 5.37 8.64 -22.39
N SER A 237 5.01 7.84 -23.41
CA SER A 237 4.67 8.38 -24.74
C SER A 237 3.32 9.13 -24.77
N ALA A 238 2.38 8.76 -23.91
CA ALA A 238 1.08 9.45 -23.79
C ALA A 238 1.20 10.81 -23.08
N SER A 239 2.13 10.96 -22.12
CA SER A 239 2.39 12.21 -21.40
C SER A 239 3.32 13.17 -22.15
N ALA A 240 3.96 12.72 -23.23
CA ALA A 240 4.87 13.53 -24.06
C ALA A 240 4.20 14.17 -25.30
N LYS A 241 2.88 13.99 -25.49
CA LYS A 241 2.15 14.72 -26.52
C LYS A 241 1.72 16.09 -25.98
N PRO A 242 2.12 17.19 -26.63
CA PRO A 242 1.77 18.56 -26.24
C PRO A 242 0.26 18.83 -26.36
#